data_87986579e46ecce973c1f93758528e56
#
_entry.id   87986579e46ecce973c1f93758528e56
#
_cell.length_a   1.000
_cell.length_b   1.000
_cell.length_c   1.000
_cell.angle_alpha   90.00
_cell.angle_beta   90.00
_cell.angle_gamma   90.00
#
_symmetry.space_group_name_H-M   'P 1'
#
loop_
_entity.id
_entity.type
_entity.pdbx_description
1 polymer ?
#
loop_
_entity_poly.entity_id
_entity_poly.type
_entity_poly.pdbx_seq_one_letter_code
_entity_poly.pdbx_strand_id
1 'polypeptide(L)'
;MVSNTSATHTSETAGVTVPPQRLRQSEAVREAAVGLAAVEQATARLLQVVAAMDDASARGASALPGWTRGHVLTHLARNADGLVNLLTWARTGVEHPMYASRSDRDIDIDEGAPRSLWLLEQDIVAACGRFAAAATGLGDTAWQAEVVMTGGRPVRAYQVPWKRVSELWVHMVDLAAGVSFSDVHVDLAERIIGDALVFYRALPSRPAFTLTVGARSWDVAGDGDVHHVTASPAGALAWVTGRDPSGVTGDVPTLPAWL
;
A
#
# COMPACT_ATOMS: atom_id res chain seq x y z
N MET A 1 -36.35 6.66 74.07
CA MET A 1 -36.75 6.78 72.61
C MET A 1 -35.50 7.10 71.87
N VAL A 2 -34.95 6.13 71.16
CA VAL A 2 -33.71 6.26 70.38
C VAL A 2 -34.10 6.06 68.94
N SER A 3 -33.99 7.14 68.13
CA SER A 3 -34.28 7.07 66.72
C SER A 3 -33.05 6.60 65.96
N ASN A 4 -33.22 5.51 65.23
CA ASN A 4 -32.22 4.88 64.37
C ASN A 4 -32.34 5.45 62.95
N THR A 5 -31.33 6.13 62.49
CA THR A 5 -31.29 6.66 61.09
C THR A 5 -30.33 5.78 60.27
N SER A 6 -30.92 4.94 59.42
CA SER A 6 -30.17 4.13 58.43
C SER A 6 -29.67 5.01 57.33
N ALA A 7 -28.35 5.06 57.12
CA ALA A 7 -27.71 5.64 55.95
C ALA A 7 -27.59 4.59 54.85
N THR A 8 -28.26 4.80 53.73
CA THR A 8 -28.11 4.01 52.50
C THR A 8 -26.85 4.47 51.75
N HIS A 9 -25.86 3.60 51.71
CA HIS A 9 -24.70 3.76 50.82
C HIS A 9 -25.11 3.37 49.38
N THR A 10 -25.25 4.36 48.53
CA THR A 10 -25.29 4.17 47.07
C THR A 10 -23.84 4.05 46.59
N SER A 11 -23.46 2.87 46.16
CA SER A 11 -22.19 2.61 45.47
C SER A 11 -22.31 3.11 44.04
N GLU A 12 -21.71 4.27 43.77
CA GLU A 12 -21.49 4.78 42.41
C GLU A 12 -20.35 3.97 41.75
N THR A 13 -20.70 3.09 40.80
CA THR A 13 -19.74 2.46 39.90
C THR A 13 -19.22 3.54 38.93
N ALA A 14 -18.04 4.08 39.21
CA ALA A 14 -17.34 4.95 38.30
C ALA A 14 -17.03 4.20 37.00
N GLY A 15 -17.79 4.48 35.94
CA GLY A 15 -17.51 3.99 34.59
C GLY A 15 -16.14 4.50 34.13
N VAL A 16 -15.21 3.58 33.95
CA VAL A 16 -13.88 3.92 33.38
C VAL A 16 -14.07 4.33 31.94
N THR A 17 -14.12 5.63 31.69
CA THR A 17 -14.14 6.19 30.34
C THR A 17 -12.73 6.06 29.75
N VAL A 18 -12.55 5.14 28.81
CA VAL A 18 -11.28 4.97 28.06
C VAL A 18 -11.03 6.24 27.24
N PRO A 19 -9.87 6.90 27.38
CA PRO A 19 -9.60 8.13 26.67
C PRO A 19 -9.62 7.89 25.13
N PRO A 20 -10.10 8.86 24.33
CA PRO A 20 -10.24 8.71 22.88
C PRO A 20 -8.95 8.33 22.16
N GLN A 21 -7.80 8.62 22.74
CA GLN A 21 -6.48 8.28 22.22
C GLN A 21 -6.17 6.76 22.29
N ARG A 22 -6.64 6.05 23.31
CA ARG A 22 -6.49 4.57 23.41
C ARG A 22 -7.36 3.82 22.41
N LEU A 23 -8.55 4.32 22.09
CA LEU A 23 -9.41 3.73 21.06
C LEU A 23 -8.78 3.88 19.67
N ARG A 24 -8.16 5.04 19.37
CA ARG A 24 -7.43 5.26 18.11
C ARG A 24 -6.21 4.35 17.96
N GLN A 25 -5.44 4.13 19.04
CA GLN A 25 -4.31 3.20 19.02
C GLN A 25 -4.75 1.76 18.70
N SER A 26 -5.81 1.28 19.31
CA SER A 26 -6.32 -0.07 19.04
C SER A 26 -6.88 -0.23 17.61
N GLU A 27 -7.40 0.83 17.01
CA GLU A 27 -7.84 0.84 15.61
C GLU A 27 -6.65 0.79 14.65
N ALA A 28 -5.58 1.58 14.89
CA ALA A 28 -4.37 1.56 14.07
C ALA A 28 -3.68 0.17 14.11
N VAL A 29 -3.61 -0.45 15.28
CA VAL A 29 -3.05 -1.81 15.41
C VAL A 29 -3.87 -2.83 14.61
N ARG A 30 -5.21 -2.76 14.70
CA ARG A 30 -6.08 -3.65 13.91
C ARG A 30 -5.92 -3.43 12.42
N GLU A 31 -5.86 -2.17 11.98
CA GLU A 31 -5.68 -1.80 10.60
C GLU A 31 -4.33 -2.30 10.06
N ALA A 32 -3.24 -2.12 10.83
CA ALA A 32 -1.94 -2.67 10.50
C ALA A 32 -1.95 -4.20 10.41
N ALA A 33 -2.60 -4.88 11.37
CA ALA A 33 -2.67 -6.34 11.38
C ALA A 33 -3.40 -6.90 10.15
N VAL A 34 -4.52 -6.28 9.74
CA VAL A 34 -5.23 -6.65 8.50
C VAL A 34 -4.36 -6.41 7.28
N GLY A 35 -3.64 -5.27 7.23
CA GLY A 35 -2.69 -4.97 6.16
C GLY A 35 -1.55 -5.98 6.09
N LEU A 36 -0.98 -6.39 7.23
CA LEU A 36 0.09 -7.39 7.28
C LEU A 36 -0.38 -8.77 6.78
N ALA A 37 -1.59 -9.19 7.14
CA ALA A 37 -2.16 -10.43 6.60
C ALA A 37 -2.36 -10.35 5.07
N ALA A 38 -2.76 -9.20 4.56
CA ALA A 38 -2.86 -8.98 3.12
C ALA A 38 -1.49 -8.96 2.42
N VAL A 39 -0.43 -8.43 3.07
CA VAL A 39 0.95 -8.51 2.57
C VAL A 39 1.42 -9.96 2.47
N GLU A 40 1.15 -10.78 3.50
CA GLU A 40 1.51 -12.20 3.50
C GLU A 40 0.86 -12.94 2.32
N GLN A 41 -0.45 -12.76 2.12
CA GLN A 41 -1.17 -13.35 1.00
C GLN A 41 -0.64 -12.90 -0.37
N ALA A 42 -0.40 -11.58 -0.54
CA ALA A 42 0.13 -11.04 -1.78
C ALA A 42 1.58 -11.52 -2.04
N THR A 43 2.40 -11.63 -0.99
CA THR A 43 3.76 -12.20 -1.10
C THR A 43 3.72 -13.66 -1.52
N ALA A 44 2.85 -14.47 -0.91
CA ALA A 44 2.68 -15.88 -1.30
C ALA A 44 2.26 -16.00 -2.78
N ARG A 45 1.37 -15.13 -3.25
CA ARG A 45 0.97 -15.08 -4.66
C ARG A 45 2.12 -14.68 -5.58
N LEU A 46 2.90 -13.68 -5.22
CA LEU A 46 4.11 -13.28 -5.97
C LEU A 46 5.09 -14.45 -6.10
N LEU A 47 5.38 -15.15 -5.01
CA LEU A 47 6.30 -16.29 -5.04
C LEU A 47 5.79 -17.43 -5.93
N GLN A 48 4.49 -17.68 -6.00
CA GLN A 48 3.90 -18.62 -6.96
C GLN A 48 4.14 -18.19 -8.41
N VAL A 49 4.02 -16.88 -8.70
CA VAL A 49 4.28 -16.34 -10.04
C VAL A 49 5.75 -16.50 -10.40
N VAL A 50 6.66 -16.17 -9.47
CA VAL A 50 8.11 -16.30 -9.65
C VAL A 50 8.51 -17.76 -9.86
N ALA A 51 7.97 -18.71 -9.10
CA ALA A 51 8.24 -20.13 -9.21
C ALA A 51 7.84 -20.76 -10.57
N ALA A 52 6.93 -20.10 -11.31
CA ALA A 52 6.52 -20.51 -12.66
C ALA A 52 7.40 -19.92 -13.78
N MET A 53 8.38 -19.09 -13.43
CA MET A 53 9.30 -18.45 -14.38
C MET A 53 10.62 -19.23 -14.48
N ASP A 54 11.43 -18.86 -15.46
CA ASP A 54 12.83 -19.27 -15.63
C ASP A 54 13.73 -18.04 -15.85
N ASP A 55 15.03 -18.25 -15.95
CA ASP A 55 16.03 -17.19 -16.17
C ASP A 55 15.80 -16.43 -17.47
N ALA A 56 15.32 -17.08 -18.53
CA ALA A 56 15.03 -16.43 -19.79
C ALA A 56 13.80 -15.53 -19.65
N SER A 57 12.79 -16.00 -18.93
CA SER A 57 11.59 -15.24 -18.59
C SER A 57 11.93 -14.00 -17.74
N ALA A 58 12.77 -14.14 -16.73
CA ALA A 58 13.21 -13.02 -15.88
C ALA A 58 13.90 -11.91 -16.67
N ARG A 59 14.72 -12.28 -17.67
CA ARG A 59 15.37 -11.34 -18.60
C ARG A 59 14.45 -10.76 -19.66
N GLY A 60 13.26 -11.34 -19.85
CA GLY A 60 12.27 -10.85 -20.79
C GLY A 60 11.64 -9.52 -20.38
N ALA A 61 11.05 -8.80 -21.35
CA ALA A 61 10.38 -7.53 -21.10
C ALA A 61 9.21 -7.68 -20.12
N SER A 62 9.06 -6.74 -19.20
CA SER A 62 7.87 -6.55 -18.39
C SER A 62 6.83 -5.68 -19.12
N ALA A 63 5.69 -5.38 -18.50
CA ALA A 63 4.73 -4.41 -19.02
C ALA A 63 5.23 -2.95 -18.88
N LEU A 64 6.26 -2.71 -18.07
CA LEU A 64 6.81 -1.37 -17.89
C LEU A 64 7.87 -1.06 -18.99
N PRO A 65 7.73 0.07 -19.70
CA PRO A 65 8.68 0.44 -20.74
C PRO A 65 10.12 0.51 -20.20
N GLY A 66 11.05 -0.15 -20.89
CA GLY A 66 12.47 -0.18 -20.55
C GLY A 66 12.84 -1.14 -19.42
N TRP A 67 11.88 -1.78 -18.74
CA TRP A 67 12.14 -2.72 -17.66
C TRP A 67 11.95 -4.17 -18.09
N THR A 68 12.88 -5.03 -17.68
CA THR A 68 12.69 -6.49 -17.69
C THR A 68 11.91 -6.93 -16.43
N ARG A 69 11.46 -8.18 -16.42
CA ARG A 69 10.87 -8.77 -15.20
C ARG A 69 11.86 -8.77 -14.02
N GLY A 70 13.16 -8.94 -14.30
CA GLY A 70 14.21 -8.83 -13.28
C GLY A 70 14.26 -7.45 -12.62
N HIS A 71 14.03 -6.35 -13.36
CA HIS A 71 13.91 -5.00 -12.79
C HIS A 71 12.71 -4.92 -11.84
N VAL A 72 11.55 -5.44 -12.25
CA VAL A 72 10.35 -5.44 -11.41
C VAL A 72 10.56 -6.25 -10.12
N LEU A 73 11.19 -7.44 -10.22
CA LEU A 73 11.48 -8.28 -9.05
C LEU A 73 12.48 -7.60 -8.10
N THR A 74 13.54 -6.99 -8.65
CA THR A 74 14.50 -6.22 -7.85
C THR A 74 13.83 -5.02 -7.19
N HIS A 75 13.00 -4.27 -7.95
CA HIS A 75 12.22 -3.17 -7.38
C HIS A 75 11.37 -3.63 -6.20
N LEU A 76 10.65 -4.75 -6.32
CA LEU A 76 9.83 -5.27 -5.23
C LEU A 76 10.64 -5.64 -3.98
N ALA A 77 11.88 -6.15 -4.15
CA ALA A 77 12.77 -6.40 -3.02
C ALA A 77 13.24 -5.08 -2.38
N ARG A 78 13.74 -4.13 -3.17
CA ARG A 78 14.18 -2.79 -2.68
C ARG A 78 13.04 -1.99 -2.06
N ASN A 79 11.82 -2.10 -2.58
CA ASN A 79 10.65 -1.48 -1.97
C ASN A 79 10.38 -2.02 -0.56
N ALA A 80 10.47 -3.34 -0.35
CA ALA A 80 10.33 -3.92 0.98
C ALA A 80 11.38 -3.35 1.95
N ASP A 81 12.65 -3.27 1.54
CA ASP A 81 13.72 -2.69 2.36
C ASP A 81 13.48 -1.20 2.66
N GLY A 82 13.03 -0.43 1.66
CA GLY A 82 12.63 0.97 1.87
C GLY A 82 11.50 1.11 2.90
N LEU A 83 10.53 0.21 2.89
CA LEU A 83 9.45 0.22 3.88
C LEU A 83 9.93 -0.23 5.27
N VAL A 84 10.95 -1.10 5.39
CA VAL A 84 11.63 -1.40 6.66
C VAL A 84 12.23 -0.14 7.27
N ASN A 85 12.82 0.75 6.45
CA ASN A 85 13.34 2.03 6.92
C ASN A 85 12.23 2.88 7.56
N LEU A 86 11.04 2.96 6.92
CA LEU A 86 9.90 3.69 7.47
C LEU A 86 9.39 3.08 8.78
N LEU A 87 9.31 1.76 8.89
CA LEU A 87 8.93 1.09 10.13
C LEU A 87 9.99 1.30 11.24
N THR A 88 11.26 1.35 10.86
CA THR A 88 12.36 1.70 11.78
C THR A 88 12.22 3.15 12.26
N TRP A 89 11.92 4.09 11.37
CA TRP A 89 11.62 5.49 11.73
C TRP A 89 10.44 5.56 12.71
N ALA A 90 9.33 4.90 12.41
CA ALA A 90 8.17 4.86 13.28
C ALA A 90 8.49 4.31 14.68
N ARG A 91 9.36 3.30 14.77
CA ARG A 91 9.76 2.67 16.04
C ARG A 91 10.73 3.53 16.85
N THR A 92 11.67 4.22 16.20
CA THR A 92 12.78 4.93 16.87
C THR A 92 12.52 6.42 17.03
N GLY A 93 11.61 7.00 16.24
CA GLY A 93 11.42 8.45 16.12
C GLY A 93 12.55 9.16 15.36
N VAL A 94 13.56 8.41 14.88
CA VAL A 94 14.67 8.95 14.07
C VAL A 94 14.32 8.77 12.60
N GLU A 95 14.51 9.84 11.82
CA GLU A 95 14.23 9.83 10.39
C GLU A 95 15.08 8.79 9.65
N HIS A 96 14.40 7.89 8.96
CA HIS A 96 14.98 6.90 8.05
C HIS A 96 14.21 6.95 6.73
N PRO A 97 14.70 7.69 5.71
CA PRO A 97 14.03 7.75 4.40
C PRO A 97 14.04 6.39 3.72
N MET A 98 13.04 6.13 2.87
CA MET A 98 12.93 4.85 2.13
C MET A 98 14.22 4.53 1.37
N TYR A 99 14.81 5.53 0.72
CA TYR A 99 16.03 5.43 -0.08
C TYR A 99 16.93 6.62 0.25
N ALA A 100 18.23 6.46 0.12
CA ALA A 100 19.19 7.56 0.29
C ALA A 100 18.95 8.67 -0.75
N SER A 101 18.69 8.26 -2.01
CA SER A 101 18.20 9.13 -3.09
C SER A 101 17.40 8.33 -4.12
N ARG A 102 16.74 9.03 -5.04
CA ARG A 102 16.09 8.37 -6.19
C ARG A 102 17.14 7.70 -7.09
N SER A 103 18.29 8.34 -7.29
CA SER A 103 19.38 7.79 -8.09
C SER A 103 19.92 6.48 -7.51
N ASP A 104 20.14 6.42 -6.19
CA ASP A 104 20.64 5.20 -5.54
C ASP A 104 19.64 4.04 -5.71
N ARG A 105 18.33 4.34 -5.52
CA ARG A 105 17.26 3.36 -5.77
C ARG A 105 17.31 2.81 -7.21
N ASP A 106 17.44 3.70 -8.18
CA ASP A 106 17.42 3.32 -9.60
C ASP A 106 18.67 2.50 -9.95
N ILE A 107 19.85 2.87 -9.44
CA ILE A 107 21.10 2.10 -9.57
C ILE A 107 20.94 0.70 -8.95
N ASP A 108 20.42 0.59 -7.73
CA ASP A 108 20.20 -0.70 -7.05
C ASP A 108 19.29 -1.62 -7.87
N ILE A 109 18.28 -1.06 -8.54
CA ILE A 109 17.36 -1.81 -9.40
C ILE A 109 18.08 -2.29 -10.66
N ASP A 110 18.81 -1.41 -11.34
CA ASP A 110 19.52 -1.71 -12.58
C ASP A 110 20.62 -2.77 -12.35
N GLU A 111 21.38 -2.65 -11.27
CA GLU A 111 22.43 -3.62 -10.89
C GLU A 111 21.84 -4.97 -10.47
N GLY A 112 20.68 -4.97 -9.85
CA GLY A 112 19.99 -6.18 -9.40
C GLY A 112 19.31 -6.96 -10.52
N ALA A 113 18.79 -6.27 -11.52
CA ALA A 113 17.91 -6.85 -12.56
C ALA A 113 18.52 -8.01 -13.37
N PRO A 114 19.83 -8.03 -13.74
CA PRO A 114 20.41 -9.11 -14.54
C PRO A 114 20.74 -10.39 -13.77
N ARG A 115 20.51 -10.43 -12.45
CA ARG A 115 20.78 -11.62 -11.61
C ARG A 115 19.94 -12.82 -12.08
N SER A 116 20.40 -14.05 -11.74
CA SER A 116 19.60 -15.25 -11.98
C SER A 116 18.27 -15.20 -11.24
N LEU A 117 17.24 -15.86 -11.78
CA LEU A 117 15.92 -15.91 -11.15
C LEU A 117 15.99 -16.41 -9.70
N TRP A 118 16.85 -17.42 -9.45
CA TRP A 118 17.06 -17.93 -8.11
C TRP A 118 17.54 -16.85 -7.13
N LEU A 119 18.49 -15.99 -7.53
CA LEU A 119 18.98 -14.89 -6.70
C LEU A 119 17.91 -13.81 -6.51
N LEU A 120 17.12 -13.50 -7.53
CA LEU A 120 16.00 -12.55 -7.44
C LEU A 120 14.93 -13.05 -6.47
N GLU A 121 14.59 -14.34 -6.54
CA GLU A 121 13.65 -14.98 -5.62
C GLU A 121 14.14 -14.93 -4.17
N GLN A 122 15.42 -15.32 -3.93
CA GLN A 122 16.01 -15.28 -2.60
C GLN A 122 16.04 -13.85 -2.02
N ASP A 123 16.32 -12.84 -2.86
CA ASP A 123 16.31 -11.43 -2.45
C ASP A 123 14.89 -10.99 -2.04
N ILE A 124 13.86 -11.37 -2.82
CA ILE A 124 12.45 -11.09 -2.46
C ILE A 124 12.09 -11.76 -1.13
N VAL A 125 12.40 -13.04 -0.97
CA VAL A 125 12.10 -13.79 0.27
C VAL A 125 12.77 -13.12 1.47
N ALA A 126 14.05 -12.78 1.35
CA ALA A 126 14.80 -12.13 2.42
C ALA A 126 14.26 -10.72 2.74
N ALA A 127 13.94 -9.92 1.72
CA ALA A 127 13.40 -8.58 1.91
C ALA A 127 11.99 -8.60 2.54
N CYS A 128 11.11 -9.50 2.10
CA CYS A 128 9.79 -9.72 2.72
C CYS A 128 9.93 -10.20 4.18
N GLY A 129 10.89 -11.07 4.47
CA GLY A 129 11.20 -11.51 5.83
C GLY A 129 11.65 -10.36 6.74
N ARG A 130 12.53 -9.47 6.25
CA ARG A 130 12.94 -8.26 6.98
C ARG A 130 11.75 -7.33 7.25
N PHE A 131 10.87 -7.14 6.26
CA PHE A 131 9.66 -6.32 6.43
C PHE A 131 8.74 -6.90 7.51
N ALA A 132 8.45 -8.20 7.45
CA ALA A 132 7.61 -8.87 8.45
C ALA A 132 8.22 -8.77 9.87
N ALA A 133 9.53 -8.99 9.99
CA ALA A 133 10.25 -8.86 11.27
C ALA A 133 10.20 -7.43 11.82
N ALA A 134 10.42 -6.41 10.97
CA ALA A 134 10.32 -5.02 11.36
C ALA A 134 8.91 -4.64 11.85
N ALA A 135 7.88 -5.13 11.16
CA ALA A 135 6.47 -4.90 11.52
C ALA A 135 6.09 -5.57 12.84
N THR A 136 6.55 -6.80 13.09
CA THR A 136 6.29 -7.54 14.34
C THR A 136 6.87 -6.81 15.55
N GLY A 137 7.96 -6.06 15.38
CA GLY A 137 8.60 -5.31 16.46
C GLY A 137 7.94 -3.98 16.82
N LEU A 138 6.86 -3.54 16.11
CA LEU A 138 6.21 -2.26 16.38
C LEU A 138 5.18 -2.37 17.50
N GLY A 139 5.31 -1.48 18.51
CA GLY A 139 4.27 -1.27 19.51
C GLY A 139 3.18 -0.31 19.04
N ASP A 140 2.08 -0.23 19.80
CA ASP A 140 0.90 0.57 19.48
C ASP A 140 1.20 2.03 19.13
N THR A 141 2.09 2.67 19.89
CA THR A 141 2.48 4.07 19.66
C THR A 141 3.23 4.24 18.33
N ALA A 142 4.09 3.29 17.98
CA ALA A 142 4.85 3.33 16.76
C ALA A 142 3.93 3.23 15.52
N TRP A 143 2.88 2.43 15.57
CA TRP A 143 1.89 2.36 14.48
C TRP A 143 1.17 3.69 14.21
N GLN A 144 1.08 4.56 15.21
CA GLN A 144 0.50 5.92 15.08
C GLN A 144 1.51 6.96 14.60
N ALA A 145 2.80 6.66 14.60
CA ALA A 145 3.83 7.60 14.18
C ALA A 145 3.64 8.02 12.73
N GLU A 146 3.97 9.26 12.42
CA GLU A 146 4.02 9.76 11.06
C GLU A 146 5.39 9.46 10.46
N VAL A 147 5.40 8.96 9.23
CA VAL A 147 6.59 8.72 8.42
C VAL A 147 6.35 9.30 7.03
N VAL A 148 7.41 9.50 6.26
CA VAL A 148 7.32 10.18 4.97
C VAL A 148 7.69 9.22 3.84
N MET A 149 6.75 8.97 2.93
CA MET A 149 6.96 8.18 1.72
C MET A 149 7.84 8.94 0.71
N THR A 150 8.40 8.20 -0.24
CA THR A 150 9.05 8.81 -1.41
C THR A 150 8.15 9.88 -2.04
N GLY A 151 8.74 11.02 -2.38
CA GLY A 151 7.99 12.20 -2.87
C GLY A 151 7.46 13.12 -1.77
N GLY A 152 7.86 12.92 -0.49
CA GLY A 152 7.56 13.86 0.60
C GLY A 152 6.16 13.70 1.20
N ARG A 153 5.42 12.64 0.87
CA ARG A 153 4.05 12.45 1.37
C ARG A 153 4.03 11.81 2.76
N PRO A 154 3.50 12.48 3.79
CA PRO A 154 3.34 11.90 5.11
C PRO A 154 2.26 10.83 5.12
N VAL A 155 2.51 9.75 5.86
CA VAL A 155 1.55 8.67 6.13
C VAL A 155 1.70 8.21 7.58
N ARG A 156 0.65 7.64 8.15
CA ARG A 156 0.76 6.94 9.43
C ARG A 156 1.38 5.55 9.21
N ALA A 157 2.23 5.11 10.13
CA ALA A 157 2.94 3.84 10.00
C ALA A 157 2.00 2.63 9.80
N TYR A 158 0.78 2.65 10.39
CA TYR A 158 -0.21 1.60 10.16
C TYR A 158 -0.69 1.49 8.70
N GLN A 159 -0.44 2.51 7.87
CA GLN A 159 -0.76 2.49 6.44
C GLN A 159 0.36 1.84 5.60
N VAL A 160 1.57 1.70 6.15
CA VAL A 160 2.74 1.14 5.44
C VAL A 160 2.48 -0.29 4.91
N PRO A 161 1.87 -1.21 5.66
CA PRO A 161 1.50 -2.52 5.12
C PRO A 161 0.62 -2.44 3.86
N TRP A 162 -0.34 -1.52 3.83
CA TRP A 162 -1.23 -1.33 2.69
C TRP A 162 -0.50 -0.76 1.46
N LYS A 163 0.49 0.11 1.69
CA LYS A 163 1.37 0.56 0.59
C LYS A 163 2.13 -0.62 0.00
N ARG A 164 2.63 -1.54 0.85
CA ARG A 164 3.27 -2.76 0.37
C ARG A 164 2.32 -3.67 -0.41
N VAL A 165 1.07 -3.81 0.01
CA VAL A 165 0.05 -4.58 -0.74
C VAL A 165 -0.18 -3.99 -2.13
N SER A 166 -0.30 -2.66 -2.24
CA SER A 166 -0.45 -1.97 -3.53
C SER A 166 0.74 -2.22 -4.45
N GLU A 167 1.98 -2.08 -3.95
CA GLU A 167 3.20 -2.38 -4.69
C GLU A 167 3.23 -3.83 -5.21
N LEU A 168 2.91 -4.78 -4.34
CA LEU A 168 2.91 -6.20 -4.72
C LEU A 168 1.91 -6.48 -5.85
N TRP A 169 0.67 -6.05 -5.72
CA TRP A 169 -0.35 -6.37 -6.71
C TRP A 169 -0.16 -5.64 -8.03
N VAL A 170 0.15 -4.35 -8.00
CA VAL A 170 0.37 -3.57 -9.23
C VAL A 170 1.57 -4.12 -10.00
N HIS A 171 2.66 -4.40 -9.32
CA HIS A 171 3.87 -4.90 -9.98
C HIS A 171 3.81 -6.40 -10.32
N MET A 172 2.95 -7.21 -9.67
CA MET A 172 2.64 -8.56 -10.20
C MET A 172 1.97 -8.49 -11.57
N VAL A 173 1.10 -7.51 -11.81
CA VAL A 173 0.54 -7.29 -13.15
C VAL A 173 1.62 -6.82 -14.12
N ASP A 174 2.50 -5.93 -13.70
CA ASP A 174 3.61 -5.43 -14.51
C ASP A 174 4.62 -6.52 -14.90
N LEU A 175 4.73 -7.61 -14.15
CA LEU A 175 5.52 -8.78 -14.57
C LEU A 175 5.03 -9.37 -15.90
N ALA A 176 3.78 -9.15 -16.31
CA ALA A 176 3.17 -9.77 -17.48
C ALA A 176 3.38 -11.30 -17.51
N ALA A 177 3.17 -11.95 -16.37
CA ALA A 177 3.40 -13.37 -16.12
C ALA A 177 2.11 -14.10 -15.69
N GLY A 178 0.98 -13.78 -16.33
CA GLY A 178 -0.30 -14.45 -16.13
C GLY A 178 -1.14 -13.92 -14.97
N VAL A 179 -0.77 -12.78 -14.38
CA VAL A 179 -1.58 -12.06 -13.38
C VAL A 179 -2.16 -10.80 -14.01
N SER A 180 -3.41 -10.50 -13.71
CA SER A 180 -4.13 -9.31 -14.16
C SER A 180 -4.83 -8.62 -12.99
N PHE A 181 -5.33 -7.41 -13.18
CA PHE A 181 -6.14 -6.73 -12.17
C PHE A 181 -7.47 -7.44 -11.85
N SER A 182 -7.93 -8.35 -12.70
CA SER A 182 -9.11 -9.18 -12.42
C SER A 182 -8.85 -10.26 -11.36
N ASP A 183 -7.59 -10.55 -11.05
CA ASP A 183 -7.20 -11.47 -9.97
C ASP A 183 -7.23 -10.79 -8.58
N VAL A 184 -7.35 -9.45 -8.55
CA VAL A 184 -7.41 -8.69 -7.30
C VAL A 184 -8.84 -8.73 -6.76
N HIS A 185 -8.99 -9.19 -5.50
CA HIS A 185 -10.31 -9.21 -4.87
C HIS A 185 -10.91 -7.80 -4.81
N VAL A 186 -12.23 -7.70 -5.00
CA VAL A 186 -12.94 -6.41 -5.14
C VAL A 186 -12.66 -5.43 -3.99
N ASP A 187 -12.70 -5.90 -2.74
CA ASP A 187 -12.47 -5.03 -1.57
C ASP A 187 -11.03 -4.46 -1.56
N LEU A 188 -10.07 -5.28 -2.01
CA LEU A 188 -8.68 -4.87 -2.11
C LEU A 188 -8.48 -3.90 -3.28
N ALA A 189 -9.13 -4.16 -4.43
CA ALA A 189 -9.10 -3.26 -5.58
C ALA A 189 -9.65 -1.88 -5.20
N GLU A 190 -10.80 -1.84 -4.53
CA GLU A 190 -11.41 -0.59 -4.06
C GLU A 190 -10.51 0.17 -3.07
N ARG A 191 -9.78 -0.55 -2.23
CA ARG A 191 -8.82 0.05 -1.31
C ARG A 191 -7.63 0.67 -2.05
N ILE A 192 -7.03 -0.06 -3.00
CA ILE A 192 -5.91 0.46 -3.81
C ILE A 192 -6.36 1.65 -4.66
N ILE A 193 -7.56 1.58 -5.24
CA ILE A 193 -8.18 2.71 -5.93
C ILE A 193 -8.28 3.93 -5.00
N GLY A 194 -8.84 3.75 -3.80
CA GLY A 194 -8.94 4.81 -2.81
C GLY A 194 -7.59 5.46 -2.47
N ASP A 195 -6.56 4.65 -2.31
CA ASP A 195 -5.18 5.11 -2.04
C ASP A 195 -4.58 5.90 -3.22
N ALA A 196 -4.83 5.45 -4.47
CA ALA A 196 -4.42 6.17 -5.67
C ALA A 196 -5.16 7.51 -5.79
N LEU A 197 -6.45 7.55 -5.46
CA LEU A 197 -7.22 8.79 -5.48
C LEU A 197 -6.78 9.80 -4.42
N VAL A 198 -6.28 9.34 -3.26
CA VAL A 198 -5.63 10.22 -2.28
C VAL A 198 -4.38 10.87 -2.87
N PHE A 199 -3.59 10.12 -3.65
CA PHE A 199 -2.44 10.69 -4.36
C PHE A 199 -2.88 11.78 -5.35
N TYR A 200 -3.89 11.51 -6.22
CA TYR A 200 -4.36 12.51 -7.18
C TYR A 200 -4.91 13.76 -6.50
N ARG A 201 -5.68 13.62 -5.42
CA ARG A 201 -6.20 14.77 -4.64
C ARG A 201 -5.10 15.67 -4.08
N ALA A 202 -3.91 15.15 -3.86
CA ALA A 202 -2.77 15.91 -3.34
C ALA A 202 -1.96 16.64 -4.42
N LEU A 203 -2.17 16.33 -5.71
CA LEU A 203 -1.45 16.99 -6.80
C LEU A 203 -1.92 18.45 -6.97
N PRO A 204 -0.99 19.37 -7.29
CA PRO A 204 -1.35 20.79 -7.49
C PRO A 204 -2.21 21.02 -8.74
N SER A 205 -2.06 20.19 -9.78
CA SER A 205 -2.87 20.21 -11.00
C SER A 205 -3.31 18.80 -11.36
N ARG A 206 -4.59 18.62 -11.58
CA ARG A 206 -5.23 17.34 -11.90
C ARG A 206 -6.61 17.58 -12.50
N PRO A 207 -7.12 16.68 -13.37
CA PRO A 207 -8.49 16.78 -13.85
C PRO A 207 -9.50 16.59 -12.70
N ALA A 208 -10.65 17.25 -12.79
CA ALA A 208 -11.79 16.97 -11.93
C ALA A 208 -12.55 15.77 -12.47
N PHE A 209 -12.84 14.76 -11.66
CA PHE A 209 -13.62 13.60 -12.12
C PHE A 209 -14.39 12.92 -10.98
N THR A 210 -15.48 12.25 -11.38
CA THR A 210 -16.18 11.26 -10.55
C THR A 210 -15.92 9.88 -11.13
N LEU A 211 -15.36 8.97 -10.34
CA LEU A 211 -15.18 7.56 -10.70
C LEU A 211 -16.27 6.73 -10.03
N THR A 212 -17.03 5.97 -10.83
CA THR A 212 -18.06 5.04 -10.35
C THR A 212 -17.65 3.60 -10.63
N VAL A 213 -17.65 2.77 -9.59
CA VAL A 213 -17.35 1.34 -9.66
C VAL A 213 -18.44 0.58 -8.92
N GLY A 214 -19.31 -0.09 -9.65
CA GLY A 214 -20.49 -0.73 -9.06
C GLY A 214 -21.38 0.26 -8.30
N ALA A 215 -21.57 0.04 -7.00
CA ALA A 215 -22.36 0.92 -6.13
C ALA A 215 -21.55 2.04 -5.46
N ARG A 216 -20.23 2.07 -5.66
CA ARG A 216 -19.33 3.09 -5.08
C ARG A 216 -19.00 4.19 -6.06
N SER A 217 -18.87 5.39 -5.54
CA SER A 217 -18.36 6.54 -6.29
C SER A 217 -17.34 7.32 -5.47
N TRP A 218 -16.35 7.88 -6.18
CA TRP A 218 -15.33 8.75 -5.60
C TRP A 218 -15.21 10.01 -6.43
N ASP A 219 -15.20 11.15 -5.76
CA ASP A 219 -14.97 12.44 -6.39
C ASP A 219 -13.52 12.89 -6.18
N VAL A 220 -12.92 13.36 -7.25
CA VAL A 220 -11.63 14.04 -7.25
C VAL A 220 -11.85 15.44 -7.79
N ALA A 221 -11.83 16.45 -6.90
CA ALA A 221 -11.85 17.82 -7.31
C ALA A 221 -10.55 18.20 -8.01
N GLY A 222 -10.64 18.99 -9.07
CA GLY A 222 -9.48 19.34 -9.91
C GLY A 222 -9.80 20.51 -10.82
N ASP A 223 -9.03 20.61 -11.91
CA ASP A 223 -9.13 21.68 -12.90
C ASP A 223 -10.14 21.32 -13.99
N GLY A 224 -10.89 22.32 -14.48
CA GLY A 224 -11.83 22.18 -15.57
C GLY A 224 -13.19 21.58 -15.18
N ASP A 225 -13.90 21.08 -16.20
CA ASP A 225 -15.20 20.42 -16.02
C ASP A 225 -15.02 19.05 -15.38
N VAL A 226 -16.07 18.57 -14.68
CA VAL A 226 -16.04 17.26 -14.03
C VAL A 226 -16.27 16.15 -15.05
N HIS A 227 -15.27 15.29 -15.24
CA HIS A 227 -15.38 14.09 -16.06
C HIS A 227 -16.12 12.97 -15.31
N HIS A 228 -17.03 12.28 -15.97
CA HIS A 228 -17.77 11.16 -15.39
C HIS A 228 -17.26 9.84 -15.96
N VAL A 229 -16.65 9.03 -15.11
CA VAL A 229 -15.97 7.78 -15.48
C VAL A 229 -16.64 6.61 -14.76
N THR A 230 -16.94 5.55 -15.50
CA THR A 230 -17.49 4.30 -14.95
C THR A 230 -16.57 3.14 -15.33
N ALA A 231 -16.37 2.20 -14.41
CA ALA A 231 -15.49 1.05 -14.65
C ALA A 231 -15.89 -0.18 -13.80
N SER A 232 -15.39 -1.35 -14.22
CA SER A 232 -15.26 -2.48 -13.29
C SER A 232 -14.15 -2.22 -12.26
N PRO A 233 -14.08 -2.96 -11.14
CA PRO A 233 -12.97 -2.81 -10.18
C PRO A 233 -11.59 -2.97 -10.83
N ALA A 234 -11.42 -3.95 -11.70
CA ALA A 234 -10.18 -4.19 -12.43
C ALA A 234 -9.83 -3.06 -13.41
N GLY A 235 -10.81 -2.58 -14.17
CA GLY A 235 -10.61 -1.47 -15.12
C GLY A 235 -10.27 -0.16 -14.40
N ALA A 236 -10.98 0.14 -13.30
CA ALA A 236 -10.67 1.30 -12.47
C ALA A 236 -9.27 1.23 -11.91
N LEU A 237 -8.86 0.06 -11.38
CA LEU A 237 -7.53 -0.14 -10.82
C LEU A 237 -6.44 0.04 -11.89
N ALA A 238 -6.62 -0.54 -13.09
CA ALA A 238 -5.70 -0.36 -14.22
C ALA A 238 -5.57 1.12 -14.62
N TRP A 239 -6.67 1.84 -14.70
CA TRP A 239 -6.69 3.24 -15.08
C TRP A 239 -6.03 4.15 -14.03
N VAL A 240 -6.44 4.05 -12.75
CA VAL A 240 -5.89 4.92 -11.69
C VAL A 240 -4.42 4.61 -11.38
N THR A 241 -3.92 3.45 -11.76
CA THR A 241 -2.50 3.10 -11.63
C THR A 241 -1.69 3.40 -12.91
N GLY A 242 -2.33 3.99 -13.93
CA GLY A 242 -1.67 4.42 -15.16
C GLY A 242 -1.26 3.28 -16.10
N ARG A 243 -1.90 2.09 -16.00
CA ARG A 243 -1.57 0.92 -16.81
C ARG A 243 -2.42 0.82 -18.08
N ASP A 244 -3.73 0.73 -17.94
CA ASP A 244 -4.63 0.54 -19.08
C ASP A 244 -5.96 1.30 -18.86
N PRO A 245 -6.29 2.30 -19.68
CA PRO A 245 -7.56 3.00 -19.63
C PRO A 245 -8.68 2.27 -20.38
N SER A 246 -8.43 1.19 -21.12
CA SER A 246 -9.44 0.53 -21.96
C SER A 246 -10.60 -0.08 -21.18
N GLY A 247 -10.39 -0.37 -19.90
CA GLY A 247 -11.42 -0.91 -18.98
C GLY A 247 -12.36 0.12 -18.37
N VAL A 248 -12.24 1.41 -18.76
CA VAL A 248 -13.09 2.49 -18.27
C VAL A 248 -13.94 3.09 -19.40
N THR A 249 -15.10 3.64 -19.05
CA THR A 249 -16.06 4.24 -19.99
C THR A 249 -16.52 5.61 -19.49
N GLY A 250 -17.08 6.41 -20.39
CA GLY A 250 -17.52 7.78 -20.12
C GLY A 250 -16.54 8.80 -20.68
N ASP A 251 -16.50 9.97 -20.07
CA ASP A 251 -15.54 11.02 -20.42
C ASP A 251 -14.25 10.80 -19.61
N VAL A 252 -13.29 10.09 -20.21
CA VAL A 252 -12.09 9.58 -19.52
C VAL A 252 -10.93 10.57 -19.63
N PRO A 253 -10.57 11.30 -18.57
CA PRO A 253 -9.45 12.23 -18.61
C PRO A 253 -8.11 11.47 -18.56
N THR A 254 -7.07 12.11 -19.11
CA THR A 254 -5.69 11.67 -18.91
C THR A 254 -5.25 11.98 -17.49
N LEU A 255 -4.86 10.96 -16.74
CA LEU A 255 -4.33 11.13 -15.41
C LEU A 255 -2.81 11.40 -15.44
N PRO A 256 -2.29 12.24 -14.51
CA PRO A 256 -0.84 12.30 -14.27
C PRO A 256 -0.27 10.92 -13.88
N ALA A 257 1.01 10.71 -14.12
CA ALA A 257 1.66 9.45 -13.71
C ALA A 257 1.50 9.22 -12.20
N TRP A 258 1.06 8.01 -11.83
CA TRP A 258 0.79 7.68 -10.43
C TRP A 258 2.07 7.30 -9.67
N LEU A 259 3.06 6.67 -10.27
CA LEU A 259 4.38 6.31 -9.71
C LEU A 259 5.36 6.01 -10.86
#